data_12b076e8cbdb30df075d8c760f89b9e9
#
_entry.id   12b076e8cbdb30df075d8c760f89b9e9
#
_cell.length_a   1.000
_cell.length_b   1.000
_cell.length_c   1.000
_cell.angle_alpha   90.00
_cell.angle_beta   90.00
_cell.angle_gamma   90.00
#
_symmetry.space_group_name_H-M   'P 1'
#
loop_
_entity.id
_entity.type
_entity.pdbx_description
1 polymer ?
#
loop_
_entity_poly.entity_id
_entity_poly.type
_entity_poly.pdbx_seq_one_letter_code
_entity_poly.pdbx_strand_id
1 'polypeptide(L)'
;MTLKKNVSEDSRSGGKKHIAPVVTAGFLGATGVLHFAKPEHYDAIVPRVLPGSARFYTYASGAAELGIAGMLSIPTTRRAGALAAIALYTAVFPANVQMAWDWRHESTFKRVVAFGRLPLQLPMIRRAWRIYKTSSRR
;
A
#
# COMPACT_ATOMS: atom_id res chain seq x y z
N MET A 1 42.37 -2.13 12.89
CA MET A 1 41.14 -1.43 13.41
C MET A 1 40.05 -1.20 12.35
N THR A 2 40.33 -1.37 11.10
CA THR A 2 39.40 -1.10 9.95
C THR A 2 38.43 -2.24 9.63
N LEU A 3 38.76 -3.50 9.92
CA LEU A 3 37.94 -4.68 9.60
C LEU A 3 36.67 -4.84 10.45
N LYS A 4 36.67 -4.39 11.71
CA LYS A 4 35.48 -4.48 12.58
C LYS A 4 34.39 -3.48 12.22
N LYS A 5 34.72 -2.37 11.60
CA LYS A 5 33.75 -1.32 11.22
C LYS A 5 32.93 -1.72 10.00
N ASN A 6 33.55 -2.43 9.05
CA ASN A 6 32.87 -2.88 7.82
C ASN A 6 31.84 -4.01 8.09
N VAL A 7 32.12 -4.91 9.06
CA VAL A 7 31.18 -6.01 9.39
C VAL A 7 29.93 -5.50 10.09
N SER A 8 30.05 -4.45 10.92
CA SER A 8 28.91 -3.87 11.63
C SER A 8 28.02 -2.99 10.73
N GLU A 9 28.58 -2.38 9.70
CA GLU A 9 27.81 -1.59 8.71
C GLU A 9 27.06 -2.48 7.73
N ASP A 10 27.64 -3.61 7.32
CA ASP A 10 27.02 -4.56 6.40
C ASP A 10 25.83 -5.29 7.06
N SER A 11 25.95 -5.67 8.32
CA SER A 11 24.82 -6.29 9.06
C SER A 11 23.67 -5.32 9.31
N ARG A 12 23.93 -4.03 9.52
CA ARG A 12 22.90 -2.99 9.64
C ARG A 12 22.22 -2.65 8.31
N SER A 13 22.98 -2.71 7.21
CA SER A 13 22.44 -2.50 5.86
C SER A 13 21.54 -3.63 5.41
N GLY A 14 21.88 -4.89 5.74
CA GLY A 14 21.07 -6.06 5.43
C GLY A 14 19.70 -6.03 6.13
N GLY A 15 19.66 -5.71 7.42
CA GLY A 15 18.43 -5.62 8.19
C GLY A 15 17.44 -4.58 7.64
N LYS A 16 17.92 -3.41 7.25
CA LYS A 16 17.07 -2.34 6.71
C LYS A 16 16.45 -2.67 5.34
N LYS A 17 17.10 -3.51 4.53
CA LYS A 17 16.58 -3.93 3.21
C LYS A 17 15.36 -4.85 3.31
N HIS A 18 15.18 -5.56 4.42
CA HIS A 18 14.06 -6.48 4.62
C HIS A 18 12.87 -5.85 5.36
N ILE A 19 13.09 -4.80 6.15
CA ILE A 19 12.03 -4.17 6.96
C ILE A 19 10.97 -3.51 6.08
N ALA A 20 11.36 -2.76 5.05
CA ALA A 20 10.42 -2.04 4.21
C ALA A 20 9.41 -2.94 3.48
N PRO A 21 9.82 -4.06 2.82
CA PRO A 21 8.87 -5.00 2.23
C PRO A 21 7.93 -5.62 3.25
N VAL A 22 8.44 -6.05 4.40
CA VAL A 22 7.64 -6.70 5.46
C VAL A 22 6.59 -5.75 6.03
N VAL A 23 6.97 -4.51 6.33
CA VAL A 23 6.02 -3.51 6.84
C VAL A 23 4.96 -3.16 5.79
N THR A 24 5.34 -3.03 4.52
CA THR A 24 4.38 -2.76 3.44
C THR A 24 3.44 -3.94 3.23
N ALA A 25 3.97 -5.17 3.26
CA ALA A 25 3.16 -6.39 3.18
C ALA A 25 2.18 -6.50 4.36
N GLY A 26 2.63 -6.22 5.58
CA GLY A 26 1.79 -6.22 6.77
C GLY A 26 0.66 -5.19 6.68
N PHE A 27 0.95 -3.98 6.23
CA PHE A 27 -0.05 -2.93 6.02
C PHE A 27 -1.09 -3.34 4.97
N LEU A 28 -0.65 -3.76 3.78
CA LEU A 28 -1.56 -4.20 2.71
C LEU A 28 -2.33 -5.46 3.10
N GLY A 29 -1.72 -6.38 3.83
CA GLY A 29 -2.41 -7.56 4.35
C GLY A 29 -3.54 -7.19 5.32
N ALA A 30 -3.28 -6.28 6.26
CA ALA A 30 -4.27 -5.81 7.20
C ALA A 30 -5.42 -5.06 6.51
N THR A 31 -5.11 -4.12 5.61
CA THR A 31 -6.14 -3.38 4.87
C THR A 31 -6.92 -4.29 3.93
N GLY A 32 -6.24 -5.23 3.26
CA GLY A 32 -6.90 -6.23 2.41
C GLY A 32 -7.91 -7.09 3.18
N VAL A 33 -7.56 -7.56 4.37
CA VAL A 33 -8.50 -8.29 5.24
C VAL A 33 -9.69 -7.41 5.64
N LEU A 34 -9.44 -6.13 5.96
CA LEU A 34 -10.51 -5.20 6.34
C LEU A 34 -11.52 -4.95 5.21
N HIS A 35 -11.11 -5.03 3.94
CA HIS A 35 -12.03 -4.94 2.80
C HIS A 35 -13.09 -6.05 2.82
N PHE A 36 -12.75 -7.22 3.36
CA PHE A 36 -13.69 -8.33 3.51
C PHE A 36 -14.43 -8.32 4.85
N ALA A 37 -13.78 -7.88 5.93
CA ALA A 37 -14.35 -7.87 7.26
C ALA A 37 -15.33 -6.71 7.49
N LYS A 38 -15.07 -5.54 6.88
CA LYS A 38 -15.90 -4.33 7.00
C LYS A 38 -16.07 -3.62 5.64
N PRO A 39 -16.66 -4.29 4.67
CA PRO A 39 -16.71 -3.78 3.30
C PRO A 39 -17.52 -2.48 3.15
N GLU A 40 -18.49 -2.22 4.04
CA GLU A 40 -19.34 -1.02 4.00
C GLU A 40 -18.52 0.27 4.04
N HIS A 41 -17.42 0.29 4.80
CA HIS A 41 -16.55 1.45 4.90
C HIS A 41 -15.84 1.76 3.57
N TYR A 42 -15.51 0.72 2.82
CA TYR A 42 -14.83 0.83 1.53
C TYR A 42 -15.82 1.06 0.38
N ASP A 43 -17.01 0.46 0.43
CA ASP A 43 -18.07 0.70 -0.55
C ASP A 43 -18.44 2.18 -0.64
N ALA A 44 -18.43 2.88 0.49
CA ALA A 44 -18.78 4.30 0.59
C ALA A 44 -17.81 5.22 -0.19
N ILE A 45 -16.57 4.77 -0.44
CA ILE A 45 -15.55 5.56 -1.13
C ILE A 45 -15.33 5.15 -2.59
N VAL A 46 -16.02 4.12 -3.06
CA VAL A 46 -15.97 3.74 -4.48
C VAL A 46 -16.62 4.84 -5.32
N PRO A 47 -15.94 5.37 -6.35
CA PRO A 47 -16.52 6.40 -7.21
C PRO A 47 -17.80 5.92 -7.89
N ARG A 48 -18.87 6.71 -7.77
CA ARG A 48 -20.20 6.36 -8.32
C ARG A 48 -20.23 6.29 -9.86
N VAL A 49 -19.22 6.86 -10.51
CA VAL A 49 -19.08 6.83 -11.97
C VAL A 49 -18.66 5.45 -12.49
N LEU A 50 -18.13 4.59 -11.63
CA LEU A 50 -17.70 3.25 -12.01
C LEU A 50 -18.90 2.33 -12.24
N PRO A 51 -18.90 1.56 -13.35
CA PRO A 51 -19.98 0.62 -13.64
C PRO A 51 -19.98 -0.56 -12.65
N GLY A 52 -21.16 -1.09 -12.36
CA GLY A 52 -21.32 -2.24 -11.47
C GLY A 52 -21.53 -1.85 -10.00
N SER A 53 -21.30 -2.79 -9.10
CA SER A 53 -21.51 -2.58 -7.67
C SER A 53 -20.26 -2.10 -6.95
N ALA A 54 -20.42 -1.20 -5.97
CA ALA A 54 -19.32 -0.78 -5.10
C ALA A 54 -18.66 -1.97 -4.39
N ARG A 55 -19.45 -2.95 -3.97
CA ARG A 55 -18.99 -4.19 -3.31
C ARG A 55 -18.01 -4.98 -4.17
N PHE A 56 -18.22 -5.02 -5.47
CA PHE A 56 -17.29 -5.67 -6.40
C PHE A 56 -15.90 -5.01 -6.34
N TYR A 57 -15.84 -3.68 -6.40
CA TYR A 57 -14.56 -2.95 -6.35
C TYR A 57 -13.90 -3.06 -4.97
N THR A 58 -14.68 -3.05 -3.90
CA THR A 58 -14.19 -3.29 -2.54
C THR A 58 -13.50 -4.65 -2.42
N TYR A 59 -14.14 -5.71 -2.87
CA TYR A 59 -13.55 -7.06 -2.81
C TYR A 59 -12.40 -7.24 -3.78
N ALA A 60 -12.48 -6.68 -4.98
CA ALA A 60 -11.38 -6.72 -5.95
C ALA A 60 -10.13 -6.01 -5.40
N SER A 61 -10.29 -4.85 -4.77
CA SER A 61 -9.20 -4.13 -4.12
C SER A 61 -8.61 -4.93 -2.96
N GLY A 62 -9.45 -5.51 -2.11
CA GLY A 62 -9.00 -6.35 -1.00
C GLY A 62 -8.22 -7.58 -1.48
N ALA A 63 -8.69 -8.26 -2.52
CA ALA A 63 -7.98 -9.39 -3.12
C ALA A 63 -6.63 -8.96 -3.72
N ALA A 64 -6.57 -7.81 -4.41
CA ALA A 64 -5.34 -7.26 -4.95
C ALA A 64 -4.34 -6.92 -3.83
N GLU A 65 -4.79 -6.30 -2.74
CA GLU A 65 -3.94 -5.99 -1.58
C GLU A 65 -3.36 -7.24 -0.93
N LEU A 66 -4.16 -8.27 -0.74
CA LEU A 66 -3.71 -9.56 -0.18
C LEU A 66 -2.70 -10.25 -1.11
N GLY A 67 -2.97 -10.26 -2.41
CA GLY A 67 -2.04 -10.81 -3.41
C GLY A 67 -0.70 -10.08 -3.42
N ILE A 68 -0.73 -8.76 -3.41
CA ILE A 68 0.48 -7.92 -3.35
C ILE A 68 1.24 -8.13 -2.03
N ALA A 69 0.54 -8.22 -0.91
CA ALA A 69 1.15 -8.52 0.39
C ALA A 69 1.90 -9.85 0.36
N GLY A 70 1.31 -10.89 -0.23
CA GLY A 70 1.95 -12.18 -0.46
C GLY A 70 3.21 -12.06 -1.32
N MET A 71 3.13 -11.35 -2.45
CA MET A 71 4.27 -11.14 -3.35
C MET A 71 5.42 -10.36 -2.69
N LEU A 72 5.11 -9.36 -1.87
CA LEU A 72 6.12 -8.59 -1.13
C LEU A 72 6.82 -9.41 -0.04
N SER A 73 6.12 -10.37 0.53
CA SER A 73 6.64 -11.26 1.58
C SER A 73 7.66 -12.26 1.04
N ILE A 74 7.53 -12.66 -0.22
CA ILE A 74 8.38 -13.65 -0.86
C ILE A 74 9.51 -12.95 -1.64
N PRO A 75 10.78 -13.19 -1.34
CA PRO A 75 11.91 -12.49 -1.96
C PRO A 75 11.93 -12.55 -3.50
N THR A 76 11.57 -13.69 -4.08
CA THR A 76 11.59 -13.91 -5.54
C THR A 76 10.51 -13.13 -6.29
N THR A 77 9.36 -12.88 -5.67
CA THR A 77 8.23 -12.14 -6.26
C THR A 77 8.17 -10.68 -5.80
N ARG A 78 8.99 -10.30 -4.84
CA ARG A 78 8.97 -8.98 -4.19
C ARG A 78 9.07 -7.82 -5.16
N ARG A 79 9.89 -7.95 -6.20
CA ARG A 79 10.05 -6.92 -7.23
C ARG A 79 8.76 -6.69 -8.02
N ALA A 80 8.11 -7.77 -8.44
CA ALA A 80 6.80 -7.71 -9.11
C ALA A 80 5.71 -7.18 -8.17
N GLY A 81 5.72 -7.61 -6.90
CA GLY A 81 4.82 -7.10 -5.86
C GLY A 81 4.96 -5.60 -5.63
N ALA A 82 6.18 -5.07 -5.68
CA ALA A 82 6.41 -3.64 -5.55
C ALA A 82 5.83 -2.84 -6.73
N LEU A 83 5.97 -3.34 -7.96
CA LEU A 83 5.32 -2.72 -9.13
C LEU A 83 3.80 -2.79 -9.05
N ALA A 84 3.25 -3.93 -8.64
CA ALA A 84 1.82 -4.10 -8.43
C ALA A 84 1.29 -3.16 -7.34
N ALA A 85 2.05 -2.94 -6.26
CA ALA A 85 1.71 -1.95 -5.23
C ALA A 85 1.66 -0.53 -5.78
N ILE A 86 2.63 -0.13 -6.60
CA ILE A 86 2.62 1.20 -7.26
C ILE A 86 1.38 1.34 -8.16
N ALA A 87 1.07 0.32 -8.96
CA ALA A 87 -0.11 0.32 -9.82
C ALA A 87 -1.40 0.43 -9.01
N LEU A 88 -1.52 -0.33 -7.92
CA LEU A 88 -2.68 -0.28 -7.02
C LEU A 88 -2.84 1.11 -6.40
N TYR A 89 -1.78 1.67 -5.81
CA TYR A 89 -1.83 3.00 -5.18
C TYR A 89 -2.23 4.07 -6.20
N THR A 90 -1.72 4.00 -7.42
CA THR A 90 -2.09 4.92 -8.49
C THR A 90 -3.55 4.73 -8.91
N ALA A 91 -4.02 3.50 -9.02
CA ALA A 91 -5.40 3.18 -9.42
C ALA A 91 -6.43 3.62 -8.38
N VAL A 92 -6.12 3.55 -7.08
CA VAL A 92 -7.04 3.99 -6.01
C VAL A 92 -7.00 5.50 -5.74
N PHE A 93 -6.08 6.23 -6.36
CA PHE A 93 -5.98 7.68 -6.16
C PHE A 93 -7.27 8.44 -6.51
N PRO A 94 -7.95 8.19 -7.65
CA PRO A 94 -9.24 8.80 -7.94
C PRO A 94 -10.29 8.56 -6.85
N ALA A 95 -10.33 7.36 -6.26
CA ALA A 95 -11.23 7.05 -5.14
C ALA A 95 -10.91 7.88 -3.89
N ASN A 96 -9.62 8.09 -3.60
CA ASN A 96 -9.19 8.94 -2.49
C ASN A 96 -9.56 10.43 -2.73
N VAL A 97 -9.44 10.91 -3.96
CA VAL A 97 -9.87 12.28 -4.34
C VAL A 97 -11.40 12.42 -4.20
N GLN A 98 -12.14 11.43 -4.69
CA GLN A 98 -13.61 11.40 -4.55
C GLN A 98 -14.03 11.44 -3.09
N MET A 99 -13.41 10.61 -2.25
CA MET A 99 -13.67 10.59 -0.81
C MET A 99 -13.39 11.95 -0.16
N ALA A 100 -12.27 12.59 -0.49
CA ALA A 100 -11.92 13.91 0.05
C ALA A 100 -12.96 14.97 -0.36
N TRP A 101 -13.45 14.90 -1.58
CA TRP A 101 -14.51 15.78 -2.06
C TRP A 101 -15.84 15.54 -1.34
N ASP A 102 -16.27 14.29 -1.23
CA ASP A 102 -17.55 13.92 -0.61
C ASP A 102 -17.56 14.25 0.89
N TRP A 103 -16.42 14.08 1.56
CA TRP A 103 -16.29 14.28 3.01
C TRP A 103 -15.84 15.69 3.41
N ARG A 104 -15.74 16.63 2.47
CA ARG A 104 -15.27 17.99 2.76
C ARG A 104 -16.12 18.78 3.77
N HIS A 105 -17.39 18.39 3.92
CA HIS A 105 -18.34 19.01 4.85
C HIS A 105 -18.72 18.08 6.01
N GLU A 106 -18.10 16.94 6.12
CA GLU A 106 -18.32 15.96 7.19
C GLU A 106 -17.55 16.37 8.48
N SER A 107 -17.65 15.52 9.50
CA SER A 107 -16.96 15.74 10.78
C SER A 107 -15.46 15.97 10.59
N THR A 108 -14.83 16.67 11.53
CA THR A 108 -13.38 16.96 11.49
C THR A 108 -12.56 15.68 11.35
N PHE A 109 -12.95 14.60 12.03
CA PHE A 109 -12.28 13.31 11.93
C PHE A 109 -12.32 12.74 10.50
N LYS A 110 -13.49 12.71 9.87
CA LYS A 110 -13.63 12.23 8.48
C LYS A 110 -12.82 13.09 7.51
N ARG A 111 -12.83 14.41 7.69
CA ARG A 111 -12.04 15.34 6.87
C ARG A 111 -10.53 15.10 7.00
N VAL A 112 -10.04 14.94 8.22
CA VAL A 112 -8.61 14.65 8.47
C VAL A 112 -8.21 13.33 7.81
N VAL A 113 -9.02 12.29 7.93
CA VAL A 113 -8.76 11.00 7.29
C VAL A 113 -8.74 11.14 5.75
N ALA A 114 -9.77 11.77 5.19
CA ALA A 114 -9.92 11.90 3.73
C ALA A 114 -8.78 12.72 3.09
N PHE A 115 -8.51 13.91 3.63
CA PHE A 115 -7.46 14.78 3.10
C PHE A 115 -6.05 14.30 3.45
N GLY A 116 -5.87 13.64 4.60
CA GLY A 116 -4.59 13.05 5.00
C GLY A 116 -4.16 11.89 4.10
N ARG A 117 -5.09 11.13 3.52
CA ARG A 117 -4.79 10.03 2.59
C ARG A 117 -4.14 10.51 1.29
N LEU A 118 -4.47 11.70 0.82
CA LEU A 118 -3.92 12.25 -0.43
C LEU A 118 -2.39 12.43 -0.38
N PRO A 119 -1.81 13.16 0.60
CA PRO A 119 -0.36 13.30 0.67
C PRO A 119 0.35 12.01 1.06
N LEU A 120 -0.30 11.10 1.83
CA LEU A 120 0.28 9.80 2.20
C LEU A 120 0.55 8.90 0.98
N GLN A 121 -0.14 9.11 -0.11
CA GLN A 121 0.05 8.36 -1.34
C GLN A 121 1.49 8.46 -1.87
N LEU A 122 2.08 9.65 -1.83
CA LEU A 122 3.44 9.88 -2.31
C LEU A 122 4.51 9.05 -1.57
N PRO A 123 4.57 9.06 -0.21
CA PRO A 123 5.53 8.23 0.50
C PRO A 123 5.26 6.74 0.32
N MET A 124 4.01 6.30 0.15
CA MET A 124 3.68 4.91 -0.12
C MET A 124 4.23 4.46 -1.49
N ILE A 125 4.03 5.25 -2.54
CA ILE A 125 4.58 5.00 -3.88
C ILE A 125 6.12 5.04 -3.85
N ARG A 126 6.72 6.02 -3.20
CA ARG A 126 8.18 6.10 -3.03
C ARG A 126 8.76 4.89 -2.32
N ARG A 127 8.06 4.39 -1.30
CA ARG A 127 8.47 3.19 -0.57
C ARG A 127 8.42 1.95 -1.46
N ALA A 128 7.35 1.76 -2.22
CA ALA A 128 7.23 0.67 -3.17
C ALA A 128 8.30 0.77 -4.27
N TRP A 129 8.61 1.96 -4.75
CA TRP A 129 9.69 2.18 -5.70
C TRP A 129 11.07 1.81 -5.15
N ARG A 130 11.35 2.14 -3.88
CA ARG A 130 12.58 1.72 -3.20
C ARG A 130 12.66 0.20 -3.09
N ILE A 131 11.57 -0.46 -2.72
CA ILE A 131 11.51 -1.93 -2.66
C ILE A 131 11.80 -2.52 -4.04
N TYR A 132 11.21 -1.98 -5.10
CA TYR A 132 11.47 -2.39 -6.47
C TYR A 132 12.95 -2.29 -6.84
N LYS A 133 13.59 -1.14 -6.54
CA LYS A 133 15.00 -0.92 -6.85
C LYS A 133 15.96 -1.81 -6.06
N THR A 134 15.64 -2.07 -4.80
CA THR A 134 16.53 -2.83 -3.90
C THR A 134 16.30 -4.34 -3.97
N SER A 135 15.20 -4.79 -4.58
CA SER A 135 14.92 -6.21 -4.77
C SER A 135 15.68 -6.76 -5.96
N SER A 136 16.40 -7.88 -5.73
CA SER A 136 17.21 -8.55 -6.74
C SER A 136 16.37 -9.01 -7.93
N ARG A 137 16.91 -8.90 -9.14
CA ARG A 137 16.43 -9.65 -10.31
C ARG A 137 16.99 -11.07 -10.19
N ARG A 138 16.20 -11.99 -9.76
CA ARG A 138 16.52 -13.42 -9.80
C ARG A 138 15.55 -14.12 -10.72
#